data_3871b4c5366e697aa11a9c199933313e
#
_entry.id   3871b4c5366e697aa11a9c199933313e
#
_cell.length_a   1.000
_cell.length_b   1.000
_cell.length_c   1.000
_cell.angle_alpha   90.00
_cell.angle_beta   90.00
_cell.angle_gamma   90.00
#
_symmetry.space_group_name_H-M   'P 1'
#
loop_
_entity.id
_entity.type
_entity.pdbx_description
1 polymer ?
#
loop_
_entity_poly.entity_id
_entity_poly.type
_entity_poly.pdbx_seq_one_letter_code
_entity_poly.pdbx_strand_id
1 'polypeptide(L)'
;MKYIIYHLWVISLLFPLGMQAKVRLTSIWGDNMVLQQQSEVTFHGKASANSKITIEASWDHRKLTTRSDQHGNWDIQLPTPAAGGPYTITFSDGETLTLKNILLGEVWFCSGQSNMEMPVRGFRGQPVYGSQPYICLLYTSDAAD
;
A
#
# COMPACT_ATOMS: atom_id res chain seq x y z
N MET A 1 -43.28 38.39 -15.92
CA MET A 1 -43.06 37.41 -14.86
C MET A 1 -42.71 35.99 -15.33
N LYS A 2 -42.95 35.60 -16.60
CA LYS A 2 -42.62 34.22 -17.10
C LYS A 2 -41.12 33.95 -17.40
N TYR A 3 -40.31 34.97 -17.66
CA TYR A 3 -38.90 34.82 -18.05
C TYR A 3 -37.93 34.67 -16.89
N ILE A 4 -38.31 35.04 -15.68
CA ILE A 4 -37.45 34.91 -14.47
C ILE A 4 -37.33 33.46 -14.00
N ILE A 5 -38.36 32.65 -14.25
CA ILE A 5 -38.37 31.21 -13.84
C ILE A 5 -37.41 30.39 -14.66
N TYR A 6 -37.19 30.69 -15.94
CA TYR A 6 -36.27 29.94 -16.82
C TYR A 6 -34.80 30.18 -16.47
N HIS A 7 -34.43 31.34 -15.94
CA HIS A 7 -33.04 31.60 -15.54
C HIS A 7 -32.66 30.91 -14.22
N LEU A 8 -33.59 30.65 -13.34
CA LEU A 8 -33.38 29.90 -12.11
C LEU A 8 -33.12 28.39 -12.37
N TRP A 9 -33.70 27.82 -13.41
CA TRP A 9 -33.46 26.42 -13.78
C TRP A 9 -32.13 26.17 -14.46
N VAL A 10 -31.59 27.13 -15.19
CA VAL A 10 -30.29 27.03 -15.86
C VAL A 10 -29.12 27.15 -14.87
N ILE A 11 -29.27 27.91 -13.78
CA ILE A 11 -28.23 28.05 -12.74
C ILE A 11 -28.09 26.78 -11.89
N SER A 12 -29.17 26.00 -11.73
CA SER A 12 -29.14 24.72 -11.00
C SER A 12 -28.33 23.61 -11.69
N LEU A 13 -28.06 23.73 -13.00
CA LEU A 13 -27.31 22.74 -13.79
C LEU A 13 -25.79 22.97 -13.77
N LEU A 14 -25.31 24.05 -13.16
CA LEU A 14 -23.90 24.44 -13.10
C LEU A 14 -23.23 24.14 -11.76
N PHE A 15 -23.88 23.37 -10.88
CA PHE A 15 -23.15 22.79 -9.73
C PHE A 15 -22.17 21.76 -10.26
N PRO A 16 -20.85 21.99 -10.19
CA PRO A 16 -19.90 20.95 -10.51
C PRO A 16 -20.14 19.81 -9.51
N LEU A 17 -20.56 18.66 -9.99
CA LEU A 17 -20.43 17.40 -9.28
C LEU A 17 -18.94 17.29 -8.96
N GLY A 18 -18.56 17.65 -7.74
CA GLY A 18 -17.20 17.55 -7.28
C GLY A 18 -16.76 16.11 -7.46
N MET A 19 -15.96 15.85 -8.50
CA MET A 19 -15.24 14.59 -8.64
C MET A 19 -14.31 14.52 -7.44
N GLN A 20 -14.76 13.85 -6.39
CA GLN A 20 -13.96 13.57 -5.23
C GLN A 20 -12.91 12.55 -5.67
N ALA A 21 -11.66 12.97 -5.77
CA ALA A 21 -10.58 12.06 -6.13
C ALA A 21 -10.37 11.11 -4.95
N LYS A 22 -10.63 9.83 -5.21
CA LYS A 22 -10.44 8.72 -4.27
C LYS A 22 -8.97 8.61 -3.86
N VAL A 23 -8.70 8.25 -2.60
CA VAL A 23 -7.38 7.85 -2.12
C VAL A 23 -6.77 6.82 -3.07
N ARG A 24 -5.56 7.10 -3.53
CA ARG A 24 -4.75 6.21 -4.36
C ARG A 24 -3.40 5.99 -3.70
N LEU A 25 -3.04 4.76 -3.56
CA LEU A 25 -1.71 4.34 -3.11
C LEU A 25 -0.75 4.26 -4.30
N THR A 26 0.55 4.37 -4.03
CA THR A 26 1.57 4.06 -5.05
C THR A 26 1.60 2.54 -5.30
N SER A 27 2.12 2.14 -6.45
CA SER A 27 2.08 0.75 -6.93
C SER A 27 2.86 -0.26 -6.08
N ILE A 28 3.67 0.19 -5.13
CA ILE A 28 4.37 -0.69 -4.20
C ILE A 28 3.46 -1.21 -3.08
N TRP A 29 2.29 -0.57 -2.86
CA TRP A 29 1.34 -0.94 -1.84
C TRP A 29 0.19 -1.74 -2.47
N GLY A 30 -0.04 -2.93 -1.97
CA GLY A 30 -1.09 -3.81 -2.50
C GLY A 30 -1.47 -4.93 -1.54
N ASP A 31 -2.44 -5.72 -1.94
CA ASP A 31 -2.82 -6.93 -1.22
C ASP A 31 -1.65 -7.94 -1.21
N ASN A 32 -1.65 -8.83 -0.23
CA ASN A 32 -0.67 -9.92 -0.04
C ASN A 32 0.78 -9.44 0.19
N MET A 33 0.99 -8.21 0.66
CA MET A 33 2.32 -7.70 0.96
C MET A 33 2.77 -8.07 2.36
N VAL A 34 4.10 -8.05 2.55
CA VAL A 34 4.74 -8.15 3.86
C VAL A 34 5.29 -6.78 4.26
N LEU A 35 5.02 -6.34 5.47
CA LEU A 35 5.59 -5.12 6.05
C LEU A 35 6.61 -5.48 7.13
N GLN A 36 7.63 -4.62 7.29
CA GLN A 36 8.61 -4.77 8.37
C GLN A 36 7.91 -4.72 9.72
N GLN A 37 8.15 -5.73 10.56
CA GLN A 37 7.67 -5.76 11.93
C GLN A 37 8.40 -4.76 12.83
N GLN A 38 7.78 -4.36 13.97
CA GLN A 38 8.36 -3.51 15.01
C GLN A 38 9.04 -2.25 14.45
N SER A 39 8.39 -1.61 13.49
CA SER A 39 8.92 -0.48 12.71
C SER A 39 7.83 0.57 12.48
N GLU A 40 8.23 1.70 11.95
CA GLU A 40 7.30 2.71 11.42
C GLU A 40 7.31 2.66 9.89
N VAL A 41 6.23 2.14 9.31
CA VAL A 41 6.08 2.04 7.85
C VAL A 41 5.41 3.31 7.34
N THR A 42 6.06 4.00 6.40
CA THR A 42 5.51 5.22 5.79
C THR A 42 4.74 4.89 4.54
N PHE A 43 3.41 4.99 4.61
CA PHE A 43 2.54 4.94 3.45
C PHE A 43 2.47 6.30 2.77
N HIS A 44 2.42 6.29 1.45
CA HIS A 44 2.30 7.51 0.66
C HIS A 44 1.41 7.27 -0.57
N GLY A 45 0.80 8.33 -1.05
CA GLY A 45 -0.11 8.26 -2.17
C GLY A 45 -0.65 9.60 -2.63
N LYS A 46 -1.76 9.53 -3.34
CA LYS A 46 -2.50 10.69 -3.87
C LYS A 46 -3.93 10.68 -3.37
N ALA A 47 -4.47 11.87 -3.17
CA ALA A 47 -5.88 12.12 -2.85
C ALA A 47 -6.30 13.48 -3.42
N SER A 48 -7.51 13.94 -3.15
CA SER A 48 -7.90 15.34 -3.42
C SER A 48 -7.00 16.29 -2.64
N ALA A 49 -6.74 17.47 -3.19
CA ALA A 49 -5.98 18.51 -2.49
C ALA A 49 -6.62 18.87 -1.14
N ASN A 50 -5.79 19.05 -0.12
CA ASN A 50 -6.20 19.42 1.24
C ASN A 50 -7.24 18.49 1.88
N SER A 51 -7.41 17.27 1.40
CA SER A 51 -8.33 16.29 1.99
C SER A 51 -7.74 15.62 3.23
N LYS A 52 -8.59 15.21 4.15
CA LYS A 52 -8.20 14.43 5.32
C LYS A 52 -8.19 12.96 4.95
N ILE A 53 -7.07 12.30 5.18
CA ILE A 53 -6.90 10.85 5.00
C ILE A 53 -6.82 10.20 6.37
N THR A 54 -7.58 9.14 6.57
CA THR A 54 -7.55 8.31 7.78
C THR A 54 -7.03 6.93 7.42
N ILE A 55 -6.13 6.39 8.23
CA ILE A 55 -5.66 4.99 8.15
C ILE A 55 -6.05 4.25 9.44
N GLU A 56 -6.47 3.00 9.28
CA GLU A 56 -6.79 2.09 10.37
C GLU A 56 -6.25 0.70 10.03
N ALA A 57 -5.49 0.11 10.94
CA ALA A 57 -4.99 -1.25 10.80
C ALA A 57 -5.74 -2.19 11.75
N SER A 58 -5.99 -3.43 11.32
CA SER A 58 -6.78 -4.39 12.10
C SER A 58 -6.07 -4.97 13.32
N TRP A 59 -4.77 -4.73 13.51
CA TRP A 59 -4.02 -5.24 14.66
C TRP A 59 -4.24 -4.44 15.95
N ASP A 60 -4.59 -3.17 15.87
CA ASP A 60 -4.81 -2.31 17.04
C ASP A 60 -6.03 -1.38 16.91
N HIS A 61 -6.64 -1.32 15.73
CA HIS A 61 -7.80 -0.48 15.40
C HIS A 61 -7.61 1.03 15.68
N ARG A 62 -6.36 1.48 15.84
CA ARG A 62 -6.07 2.91 16.00
C ARG A 62 -6.25 3.62 14.68
N LYS A 63 -6.92 4.77 14.75
CA LYS A 63 -7.10 5.67 13.60
C LYS A 63 -6.04 6.74 13.62
N LEU A 64 -5.16 6.68 12.66
CA LEU A 64 -4.19 7.75 12.39
C LEU A 64 -4.73 8.63 11.26
N THR A 65 -4.36 9.89 11.26
CA THR A 65 -4.85 10.85 10.25
C THR A 65 -3.73 11.73 9.74
N THR A 66 -3.78 11.99 8.43
CA THR A 66 -2.93 12.98 7.77
C THR A 66 -3.78 13.85 6.85
N ARG A 67 -3.15 14.81 6.20
CA ARG A 67 -3.81 15.66 5.21
C ARG A 67 -2.93 15.75 3.96
N SER A 68 -3.55 15.63 2.79
CA SER A 68 -2.87 15.85 1.53
C SER A 68 -2.48 17.30 1.33
N ASP A 69 -1.40 17.54 0.61
CA ASP A 69 -0.95 18.86 0.20
C ASP A 69 -1.82 19.48 -0.92
N GLN A 70 -1.42 20.67 -1.42
CA GLN A 70 -2.11 21.34 -2.53
C GLN A 70 -2.03 20.57 -3.85
N HIS A 71 -1.07 19.64 -4.00
CA HIS A 71 -0.89 18.77 -5.16
C HIS A 71 -1.52 17.38 -4.97
N GLY A 72 -2.20 17.18 -3.83
CA GLY A 72 -2.84 15.93 -3.48
C GLY A 72 -1.89 14.85 -2.97
N ASN A 73 -0.60 15.12 -2.72
CA ASN A 73 0.29 14.16 -2.11
C ASN A 73 0.02 14.04 -0.62
N TRP A 74 0.16 12.85 -0.10
CA TRP A 74 0.09 12.60 1.33
C TRP A 74 1.04 11.48 1.73
N ASP A 75 1.48 11.53 2.96
CA ASP A 75 2.21 10.47 3.65
C ASP A 75 1.67 10.30 5.07
N ILE A 76 1.87 9.10 5.62
CA ILE A 76 1.48 8.76 6.99
C ILE A 76 2.34 7.60 7.51
N GLN A 77 2.81 7.71 8.73
CA GLN A 77 3.56 6.68 9.42
C GLN A 77 2.59 5.77 10.20
N LEU A 78 2.72 4.46 9.98
CA LEU A 78 1.94 3.42 10.64
C LEU A 78 2.88 2.52 11.45
N PRO A 79 2.79 2.55 12.79
CA PRO A 79 3.55 1.64 13.63
C PRO A 79 3.09 0.20 13.44
N THR A 80 4.04 -0.71 13.27
CA THR A 80 3.79 -2.14 13.11
C THR A 80 4.16 -2.90 14.37
N PRO A 81 3.33 -3.84 14.85
CA PRO A 81 3.66 -4.72 15.97
C PRO A 81 4.65 -5.82 15.55
N ALA A 82 4.87 -6.80 16.42
CA ALA A 82 5.64 -8.01 16.12
C ALA A 82 5.02 -8.81 14.96
N ALA A 83 5.81 -9.72 14.38
CA ALA A 83 5.40 -10.58 13.28
C ALA A 83 4.04 -11.25 13.51
N GLY A 84 3.23 -11.32 12.47
CA GLY A 84 1.90 -11.91 12.52
C GLY A 84 1.06 -11.57 11.30
N GLY A 85 -0.22 -11.89 11.37
CA GLY A 85 -1.20 -11.69 10.31
C GLY A 85 -2.04 -12.95 10.05
N PRO A 86 -2.87 -12.94 9.00
CA PRO A 86 -3.08 -11.85 8.07
C PRO A 86 -3.91 -10.69 8.65
N TYR A 87 -3.52 -9.47 8.31
CA TYR A 87 -4.19 -8.24 8.72
C TYR A 87 -4.82 -7.52 7.53
N THR A 88 -5.61 -6.49 7.85
CA THR A 88 -6.11 -5.52 6.87
C THR A 88 -5.69 -4.12 7.24
N ILE A 89 -5.48 -3.27 6.23
CA ILE A 89 -5.22 -1.84 6.41
C ILE A 89 -6.23 -1.07 5.57
N THR A 90 -6.96 -0.19 6.20
CA THR A 90 -8.02 0.60 5.58
C THR A 90 -7.64 2.06 5.52
N PHE A 91 -7.76 2.65 4.34
CA PHE A 91 -7.56 4.07 4.07
C PHE A 91 -8.91 4.69 3.72
N SER A 92 -9.16 5.92 4.17
CA SER A 92 -10.39 6.64 3.84
C SER A 92 -10.15 8.14 3.74
N ASP A 93 -10.70 8.76 2.71
CA ASP A 93 -10.84 10.20 2.53
C ASP A 93 -12.31 10.61 2.35
N GLY A 94 -13.23 9.68 2.73
CA GLY A 94 -14.66 9.73 2.47
C GLY A 94 -15.11 8.47 1.73
N GLU A 95 -14.28 7.96 0.82
CA GLU A 95 -14.37 6.58 0.29
C GLU A 95 -13.36 5.68 0.99
N THR A 96 -13.58 4.38 0.90
CA THR A 96 -12.75 3.39 1.60
C THR A 96 -11.96 2.55 0.61
N LEU A 97 -10.65 2.44 0.85
CA LEU A 97 -9.73 1.52 0.19
C LEU A 97 -9.15 0.58 1.24
N THR A 98 -9.30 -0.72 1.07
CA THR A 98 -8.79 -1.72 2.03
C THR A 98 -7.77 -2.62 1.35
N LEU A 99 -6.58 -2.69 1.93
CA LEU A 99 -5.57 -3.70 1.62
C LEU A 99 -5.81 -4.93 2.48
N LYS A 100 -5.72 -6.11 1.86
CA LYS A 100 -6.02 -7.41 2.49
C LYS A 100 -4.81 -8.30 2.51
N ASN A 101 -4.85 -9.29 3.41
CA ASN A 101 -3.81 -10.30 3.56
C ASN A 101 -2.43 -9.69 3.79
N ILE A 102 -2.34 -8.75 4.72
CA ILE A 102 -1.08 -8.09 5.09
C ILE A 102 -0.39 -8.91 6.17
N LEU A 103 0.82 -9.30 5.93
CA LEU A 103 1.67 -10.00 6.91
C LEU A 103 2.70 -9.02 7.49
N LEU A 104 3.09 -9.25 8.72
CA LEU A 104 4.20 -8.55 9.38
C LEU A 104 5.34 -9.53 9.62
N GLY A 105 6.53 -9.16 9.23
CA GLY A 105 7.73 -10.00 9.36
C GLY A 105 9.00 -9.23 9.05
N GLU A 106 10.08 -9.97 8.78
CA GLU A 106 11.34 -9.36 8.36
C GLU A 106 11.32 -9.11 6.85
N VAL A 107 11.62 -7.87 6.45
CA VAL A 107 11.73 -7.47 5.05
C VAL A 107 13.17 -7.13 4.72
N TRP A 108 13.76 -7.91 3.81
CA TRP A 108 15.14 -7.73 3.36
C TRP A 108 15.17 -7.09 1.98
N PHE A 109 15.80 -5.95 1.86
CA PHE A 109 16.08 -5.33 0.58
C PHE A 109 17.39 -5.85 0.03
N CYS A 110 17.31 -6.74 -0.95
CA CYS A 110 18.47 -7.35 -1.60
C CYS A 110 18.79 -6.59 -2.90
N SER A 111 19.97 -5.98 -2.96
CA SER A 111 20.44 -5.23 -4.13
C SER A 111 21.93 -5.44 -4.32
N GLY A 112 22.39 -5.30 -5.55
CA GLY A 112 23.81 -5.46 -5.88
C GLY A 112 24.04 -5.60 -7.38
N GLN A 113 25.22 -6.12 -7.73
CA GLN A 113 25.63 -6.38 -9.11
C GLN A 113 25.46 -7.87 -9.46
N SER A 114 26.41 -8.43 -10.23
CA SER A 114 26.36 -9.79 -10.76
C SER A 114 26.11 -10.89 -9.72
N ASN A 115 26.55 -10.69 -8.47
CA ASN A 115 26.29 -11.69 -7.41
C ASN A 115 24.80 -11.81 -7.05
N MET A 116 23.98 -10.81 -7.32
CA MET A 116 22.54 -10.89 -7.12
C MET A 116 21.82 -11.71 -8.21
N GLU A 117 22.45 -11.92 -9.35
CA GLU A 117 21.96 -12.77 -10.42
C GLU A 117 22.36 -14.24 -10.23
N MET A 118 23.28 -14.52 -9.27
CA MET A 118 23.81 -15.87 -9.05
C MET A 118 22.73 -16.75 -8.41
N PRO A 119 22.32 -17.84 -9.08
CA PRO A 119 21.41 -18.82 -8.49
C PRO A 119 22.02 -19.46 -7.23
N VAL A 120 21.20 -19.91 -6.30
CA VAL A 120 21.66 -20.60 -5.07
C VAL A 120 22.59 -21.78 -5.38
N ARG A 121 22.37 -22.48 -6.50
CA ARG A 121 23.24 -23.57 -6.99
C ARG A 121 24.57 -23.10 -7.58
N GLY A 122 24.77 -21.81 -7.76
CA GLY A 122 25.91 -21.24 -8.47
C GLY A 122 25.77 -21.30 -10.00
N PHE A 123 26.77 -20.81 -10.72
CA PHE A 123 26.86 -20.92 -12.17
C PHE A 123 27.49 -22.24 -12.60
N ARG A 124 27.31 -22.64 -13.88
CA ARG A 124 27.77 -23.89 -14.43
C ARG A 124 29.29 -24.18 -14.21
N GLY A 125 30.12 -23.15 -14.19
CA GLY A 125 31.56 -23.25 -13.97
C GLY A 125 32.00 -22.89 -12.53
N GLN A 126 31.08 -22.49 -11.67
CA GLN A 126 31.33 -22.03 -10.30
C GLN A 126 30.17 -22.47 -9.39
N PRO A 127 30.07 -23.76 -9.08
CA PRO A 127 29.00 -24.26 -8.21
C PRO A 127 29.18 -23.78 -6.78
N VAL A 128 28.06 -23.51 -6.09
CA VAL A 128 28.06 -23.26 -4.63
C VAL A 128 27.93 -24.60 -3.91
N TYR A 129 29.00 -25.06 -3.29
CA TYR A 129 28.99 -26.30 -2.53
C TYR A 129 28.07 -26.20 -1.31
N GLY A 130 27.32 -27.26 -1.02
CA GLY A 130 26.37 -27.29 0.09
C GLY A 130 25.06 -26.55 -0.14
N SER A 131 24.77 -26.11 -1.37
CA SER A 131 23.55 -25.39 -1.72
C SER A 131 22.29 -26.27 -1.77
N GLN A 132 22.43 -27.60 -1.96
CA GLN A 132 21.30 -28.52 -2.14
C GLN A 132 20.25 -28.49 -1.00
N PRO A 133 20.60 -28.50 0.28
CA PRO A 133 19.61 -28.40 1.36
C PRO A 133 18.80 -27.10 1.31
N TYR A 134 19.44 -25.98 0.94
CA TYR A 134 18.75 -24.68 0.84
C TYR A 134 17.83 -24.62 -0.37
N ILE A 135 18.23 -25.21 -1.50
CA ILE A 135 17.38 -25.32 -2.70
C ILE A 135 16.12 -26.15 -2.39
N CYS A 136 16.28 -27.29 -1.71
CA CYS A 136 15.15 -28.11 -1.31
C CYS A 136 14.21 -27.36 -0.35
N LEU A 137 14.74 -26.58 0.59
CA LEU A 137 13.93 -25.79 1.53
C LEU A 137 13.11 -24.71 0.82
N LEU A 138 13.70 -24.01 -0.17
CA LEU A 138 12.98 -23.00 -0.96
C LEU A 138 11.89 -23.63 -1.83
N TYR A 139 12.16 -24.78 -2.44
CA TYR A 139 11.18 -25.51 -3.26
C TYR A 139 9.98 -26.02 -2.45
N THR A 140 10.18 -26.38 -1.19
CA THR A 140 9.08 -26.85 -0.34
C THR A 140 8.22 -25.72 0.20
N SER A 141 8.74 -24.49 0.30
CA SER A 141 7.95 -23.34 0.72
C SER A 141 7.04 -22.80 -0.38
N ASP A 142 7.48 -22.88 -1.64
CA ASP A 142 6.66 -22.44 -2.80
C ASP A 142 5.60 -23.47 -3.22
N ALA A 143 5.72 -24.72 -2.78
CA ALA A 143 4.78 -25.79 -3.11
C ALA A 143 3.60 -25.89 -2.13
N ALA A 144 3.50 -24.98 -1.17
CA ALA A 144 2.45 -24.99 -0.13
C ALA A 144 1.29 -24.02 -0.42
N ASP A 145 1.30 -23.32 -1.58
CA ASP A 145 0.22 -22.43 -2.03
C ASP A 145 -0.67 -23.07 -3.10
#